data_bb98990fd1830dfc94adb48740d75095
#
_entry.id   bb98990fd1830dfc94adb48740d75095
#
_cell.length_a   1.000
_cell.length_b   1.000
_cell.length_c   1.000
_cell.angle_alpha   90.00
_cell.angle_beta   90.00
_cell.angle_gamma   90.00
#
_symmetry.space_group_name_H-M   'P 1'
#
loop_
_entity.id
_entity.type
_entity.pdbx_description
1 polymer ?
#
loop_
_entity_poly.entity_id
_entity_poly.type
_entity_poly.pdbx_seq_one_letter_code
_entity_poly.pdbx_strand_id
1 'polypeptide(L)'
;MAEPHVAKPPVAKPPVAWGRVARRSRVPLGFVFAIFYLWRAKPTWSFLVLGALIAAIGIVLRTLASGQVKKNQELTMTGPYAYVRNPLYLGSIIMAIGFAVAARDLWVAIAVLAMFALIYVPVIRGEETFLRKQFPAYDDYARRVPSLLPRTLLLRQIRDGFSRELYWQHREYNALLGAAAMSAALAAKILWWHG
;
A
#
# COMPACT_ATOMS: atom_id res chain seq x y z
N MET A 1 2.21 3.20 46.05
CA MET A 1 1.16 3.72 45.20
C MET A 1 1.16 2.89 43.95
N ALA A 2 0.16 2.01 43.75
CA ALA A 2 0.05 1.16 42.56
C ALA A 2 -0.56 2.02 41.41
N GLU A 3 0.10 2.03 40.24
CA GLU A 3 -0.45 2.69 39.07
C GLU A 3 -1.78 2.04 38.67
N PRO A 4 -2.80 2.82 38.28
CA PRO A 4 -4.08 2.26 37.85
C PRO A 4 -3.88 1.50 36.54
N HIS A 5 -4.14 0.22 36.56
CA HIS A 5 -4.17 -0.68 35.41
C HIS A 5 -5.28 -0.23 34.48
N VAL A 6 -4.96 0.62 33.49
CA VAL A 6 -5.90 1.03 32.44
C VAL A 6 -6.17 -0.20 31.57
N ALA A 7 -7.34 -0.80 31.77
CA ALA A 7 -7.81 -1.93 30.97
C ALA A 7 -7.81 -1.52 29.48
N LYS A 8 -7.05 -2.26 28.64
CA LYS A 8 -7.09 -2.09 27.19
C LYS A 8 -8.53 -2.23 26.70
N PRO A 9 -9.07 -1.25 25.97
CA PRO A 9 -10.41 -1.38 25.42
C PRO A 9 -10.50 -2.60 24.50
N PRO A 10 -11.62 -3.33 24.50
CA PRO A 10 -11.80 -4.52 23.67
C PRO A 10 -11.64 -4.13 22.19
N VAL A 11 -10.76 -4.85 21.49
CA VAL A 11 -10.52 -4.65 20.05
C VAL A 11 -11.82 -4.92 19.29
N ALA A 12 -12.48 -3.86 18.84
CA ALA A 12 -13.68 -3.97 18.03
C ALA A 12 -13.33 -4.68 16.70
N LYS A 13 -13.95 -5.84 16.45
CA LYS A 13 -13.78 -6.56 15.18
C LYS A 13 -14.43 -5.74 14.05
N PRO A 14 -13.76 -5.57 12.87
CA PRO A 14 -14.33 -4.83 11.74
C PRO A 14 -15.66 -5.46 11.27
N PRO A 15 -16.60 -4.68 10.69
CA PRO A 15 -17.90 -5.16 10.26
C PRO A 15 -17.79 -6.32 9.26
N VAL A 16 -18.51 -7.39 9.56
CA VAL A 16 -18.15 -8.79 9.26
C VAL A 16 -18.44 -9.24 7.83
N ALA A 17 -19.23 -8.53 7.00
CA ALA A 17 -19.65 -9.05 5.70
C ALA A 17 -18.66 -8.73 4.55
N TRP A 18 -18.36 -7.47 4.28
CA TRP A 18 -17.43 -7.07 3.21
C TRP A 18 -15.97 -7.47 3.46
N GLY A 19 -15.50 -7.34 4.69
CA GLY A 19 -14.11 -7.66 5.02
C GLY A 19 -13.75 -9.14 4.88
N ARG A 20 -14.70 -10.08 4.97
CA ARG A 20 -14.46 -11.52 4.74
C ARG A 20 -14.42 -11.85 3.25
N VAL A 21 -15.34 -11.30 2.46
CA VAL A 21 -15.37 -11.51 1.00
C VAL A 21 -14.14 -10.88 0.37
N ALA A 22 -13.83 -9.64 0.69
CA ALA A 22 -12.65 -8.93 0.17
C ALA A 22 -11.33 -9.61 0.54
N ARG A 23 -11.21 -10.22 1.74
CA ARG A 23 -10.02 -10.99 2.13
C ARG A 23 -9.90 -12.31 1.38
N ARG A 24 -11.02 -12.98 1.14
CA ARG A 24 -11.03 -14.31 0.50
C ARG A 24 -10.85 -14.21 -1.02
N SER A 25 -11.33 -13.13 -1.64
CA SER A 25 -11.21 -12.88 -3.08
C SER A 25 -9.90 -12.17 -3.47
N ARG A 26 -9.17 -11.57 -2.53
CA ARG A 26 -7.91 -10.86 -2.82
C ARG A 26 -6.88 -11.71 -3.56
N VAL A 27 -6.68 -12.95 -3.11
CA VAL A 27 -5.67 -13.84 -3.68
C VAL A 27 -6.07 -14.29 -5.09
N PRO A 28 -7.26 -14.89 -5.31
CA PRO A 28 -7.66 -15.30 -6.65
C PRO A 28 -7.78 -14.12 -7.62
N LEU A 29 -8.31 -12.97 -7.20
CA LEU A 29 -8.36 -11.76 -8.03
C LEU A 29 -6.97 -11.24 -8.38
N GLY A 30 -6.01 -11.33 -7.46
CA GLY A 30 -4.63 -10.97 -7.71
C GLY A 30 -3.99 -11.84 -8.81
N PHE A 31 -4.23 -13.15 -8.79
CA PHE A 31 -3.76 -14.06 -9.85
C PHE A 31 -4.44 -13.79 -11.20
N VAL A 32 -5.76 -13.62 -11.21
CA VAL A 32 -6.50 -13.27 -12.44
C VAL A 32 -5.97 -11.96 -13.02
N PHE A 33 -5.75 -10.96 -12.17
CA PHE A 33 -5.18 -9.70 -12.60
C PHE A 33 -3.75 -9.85 -13.13
N ALA A 34 -2.90 -10.66 -12.48
CA ALA A 34 -1.53 -10.90 -12.93
C ALA A 34 -1.50 -11.58 -14.31
N ILE A 35 -2.38 -12.57 -14.55
CA ILE A 35 -2.51 -13.22 -15.85
C ILE A 35 -2.98 -12.22 -16.91
N PHE A 36 -4.04 -11.45 -16.63
CA PHE A 36 -4.54 -10.40 -17.53
C PHE A 36 -3.45 -9.37 -17.82
N TYR A 37 -2.73 -8.94 -16.81
CA TYR A 37 -1.64 -7.98 -16.92
C TYR A 37 -0.53 -8.50 -17.84
N LEU A 38 -0.02 -9.71 -17.60
CA LEU A 38 1.03 -10.31 -18.42
C LEU A 38 0.56 -10.58 -19.85
N TRP A 39 -0.69 -10.95 -20.04
CA TRP A 39 -1.26 -11.15 -21.38
C TRP A 39 -1.32 -9.84 -22.17
N ARG A 40 -1.80 -8.76 -21.55
CA ARG A 40 -1.99 -7.45 -22.19
C ARG A 40 -0.72 -6.63 -22.35
N ALA A 41 0.19 -6.74 -21.39
CA ALA A 41 1.39 -5.91 -21.35
C ALA A 41 2.22 -6.03 -22.65
N LYS A 42 2.64 -4.89 -23.18
CA LYS A 42 3.53 -4.74 -24.34
C LYS A 42 4.80 -3.99 -23.92
N PRO A 43 5.59 -4.55 -23.00
CA PRO A 43 6.71 -3.83 -22.39
C PRO A 43 7.82 -3.59 -23.42
N THR A 44 8.56 -2.49 -23.22
CA THR A 44 9.85 -2.23 -23.84
C THR A 44 10.84 -1.88 -22.74
N TRP A 45 12.16 -2.02 -23.00
CA TRP A 45 13.18 -1.78 -22.00
C TRP A 45 13.06 -0.40 -21.35
N SER A 46 12.83 0.67 -22.13
CA SER A 46 12.69 2.03 -21.61
C SER A 46 11.50 2.17 -20.66
N PHE A 47 10.34 1.62 -21.01
CA PHE A 47 9.14 1.70 -20.17
C PHE A 47 9.21 0.75 -18.98
N LEU A 48 9.89 -0.40 -19.09
CA LEU A 48 10.15 -1.29 -17.98
C LEU A 48 11.03 -0.60 -16.93
N VAL A 49 12.13 0.05 -17.36
CA VAL A 49 13.03 0.78 -16.46
C VAL A 49 12.28 1.95 -15.80
N LEU A 50 11.57 2.76 -16.58
CA LEU A 50 10.79 3.88 -16.04
C LEU A 50 9.74 3.39 -15.02
N GLY A 51 8.99 2.36 -15.37
CA GLY A 51 7.98 1.77 -14.48
C GLY A 51 8.58 1.17 -13.21
N ALA A 52 9.74 0.51 -13.32
CA ALA A 52 10.45 -0.04 -12.16
C ALA A 52 10.96 1.07 -11.22
N LEU A 53 11.46 2.19 -11.75
CA LEU A 53 11.86 3.34 -10.94
C LEU A 53 10.67 3.95 -10.19
N ILE A 54 9.51 4.11 -10.85
CA ILE A 54 8.29 4.58 -10.20
C ILE A 54 7.85 3.57 -9.12
N ALA A 55 7.83 2.28 -9.43
CA ALA A 55 7.47 1.24 -8.48
C ALA A 55 8.42 1.21 -7.26
N ALA A 56 9.71 1.44 -7.45
CA ALA A 56 10.70 1.53 -6.38
C ALA A 56 10.39 2.64 -5.38
N ILE A 57 9.91 3.80 -5.83
CA ILE A 57 9.45 4.89 -4.95
C ILE A 57 8.30 4.39 -4.06
N GLY A 58 7.35 3.69 -4.64
CA GLY A 58 6.23 3.08 -3.90
C GLY A 58 6.69 2.05 -2.86
N ILE A 59 7.66 1.20 -3.21
CA ILE A 59 8.27 0.21 -2.31
C ILE A 59 8.97 0.90 -1.14
N VAL A 60 9.78 1.94 -1.41
CA VAL A 60 10.46 2.70 -0.36
C VAL A 60 9.44 3.31 0.62
N LEU A 61 8.38 3.94 0.10
CA LEU A 61 7.34 4.52 0.95
C LEU A 61 6.64 3.45 1.81
N ARG A 62 6.33 2.28 1.24
CA ARG A 62 5.75 1.16 1.99
C ARG A 62 6.69 0.63 3.07
N THR A 63 7.96 0.45 2.73
CA THR A 63 8.99 0.01 3.68
C THR A 63 9.06 0.95 4.88
N LEU A 64 9.15 2.26 4.63
CA LEU A 64 9.20 3.26 5.70
C LEU A 64 7.93 3.28 6.54
N ALA A 65 6.76 3.18 5.92
CA ALA A 65 5.49 3.18 6.62
C ALA A 65 5.28 1.92 7.47
N SER A 66 5.63 0.75 6.94
CA SER A 66 5.47 -0.52 7.64
C SER A 66 6.39 -0.66 8.86
N GLY A 67 7.57 -0.08 8.79
CA GLY A 67 8.52 -0.06 9.91
C GLY A 67 8.12 0.87 11.06
N GLN A 68 7.00 1.60 10.94
CA GLN A 68 6.55 2.55 11.97
C GLN A 68 5.16 2.24 12.51
N VAL A 69 4.32 1.56 11.73
CA VAL A 69 2.93 1.29 12.14
C VAL A 69 2.86 0.20 13.21
N LYS A 70 2.27 0.52 14.37
CA LYS A 70 1.90 -0.44 15.40
C LYS A 70 0.40 -0.69 15.35
N LYS A 71 0.00 -1.58 14.45
CA LYS A 71 -1.43 -1.85 14.18
C LYS A 71 -2.20 -2.17 15.44
N ASN A 72 -3.34 -1.48 15.65
CA ASN A 72 -4.27 -1.67 16.76
C ASN A 72 -3.68 -1.41 18.18
N GLN A 73 -2.47 -0.90 18.30
CA GLN A 73 -1.85 -0.58 19.58
C GLN A 73 -1.84 0.93 19.83
N GLU A 74 -1.43 1.71 18.84
CA GLU A 74 -1.39 3.17 18.93
C GLU A 74 -1.73 3.82 17.58
N LEU A 75 -2.17 5.07 17.62
CA LEU A 75 -2.35 5.89 16.43
C LEU A 75 -0.98 6.42 15.99
N THR A 76 -0.40 5.80 14.97
CA THR A 76 0.88 6.25 14.41
C THR A 76 0.69 7.56 13.67
N MET A 77 1.41 8.60 14.08
CA MET A 77 1.36 9.97 13.51
C MET A 77 2.74 10.50 13.11
N THR A 78 3.77 9.64 13.15
CA THR A 78 5.17 9.98 12.85
C THR A 78 5.60 9.45 11.48
N GLY A 79 6.75 9.89 10.99
CA GLY A 79 7.30 9.45 9.72
C GLY A 79 6.37 9.70 8.52
N PRO A 80 6.14 8.72 7.64
CA PRO A 80 5.21 8.87 6.52
C PRO A 80 3.78 9.23 6.95
N TYR A 81 3.36 8.79 8.16
CA TYR A 81 2.04 9.08 8.72
C TYR A 81 1.87 10.54 9.15
N ALA A 82 2.95 11.30 9.30
CA ALA A 82 2.87 12.74 9.52
C ALA A 82 2.43 13.52 8.28
N TYR A 83 2.58 12.94 7.09
CA TYR A 83 2.30 13.59 5.80
C TYR A 83 1.02 13.09 5.14
N VAL A 84 0.73 11.79 5.28
CA VAL A 84 -0.51 11.16 4.79
C VAL A 84 -0.97 10.10 5.78
N ARG A 85 -2.29 9.99 5.96
CA ARG A 85 -2.87 9.01 6.89
C ARG A 85 -2.72 7.57 6.42
N ASN A 86 -2.60 7.37 5.11
CA ASN A 86 -2.59 6.06 4.48
C ASN A 86 -1.35 5.83 3.60
N PRO A 87 -0.11 5.93 4.14
CA PRO A 87 1.11 5.86 3.33
C PRO A 87 1.35 4.48 2.71
N LEU A 88 0.90 3.39 3.35
CA LEU A 88 0.97 2.05 2.77
C LEU A 88 0.11 1.93 1.50
N TYR A 89 -1.09 2.53 1.51
CA TYR A 89 -1.95 2.55 0.32
C TYR A 89 -1.40 3.47 -0.75
N LEU A 90 -0.86 4.64 -0.40
CA LEU A 90 -0.19 5.54 -1.34
C LEU A 90 0.98 4.83 -2.03
N GLY A 91 1.82 4.13 -1.28
CA GLY A 91 2.92 3.35 -1.85
C GLY A 91 2.43 2.26 -2.81
N SER A 92 1.31 1.58 -2.49
CA SER A 92 0.69 0.60 -3.40
C SER A 92 0.19 1.23 -4.69
N ILE A 93 -0.38 2.44 -4.63
CA ILE A 93 -0.83 3.18 -5.80
C ILE A 93 0.36 3.54 -6.69
N ILE A 94 1.43 4.07 -6.09
CA ILE A 94 2.65 4.44 -6.84
C ILE A 94 3.25 3.20 -7.52
N MET A 95 3.32 2.06 -6.83
CA MET A 95 3.74 0.79 -7.44
C MET A 95 2.86 0.39 -8.62
N ALA A 96 1.53 0.47 -8.45
CA ALA A 96 0.58 0.11 -9.49
C ALA A 96 0.67 1.04 -10.71
N ILE A 97 0.92 2.34 -10.51
CA ILE A 97 1.20 3.29 -11.59
C ILE A 97 2.49 2.89 -12.32
N GLY A 98 3.56 2.54 -11.58
CA GLY A 98 4.81 2.07 -12.17
C GLY A 98 4.60 0.87 -13.09
N PHE A 99 3.84 -0.13 -12.62
CA PHE A 99 3.52 -1.29 -13.44
C PHE A 99 2.58 -0.96 -14.61
N ALA A 100 1.63 -0.05 -14.45
CA ALA A 100 0.80 0.41 -15.57
C ALA A 100 1.64 1.09 -16.67
N VAL A 101 2.63 1.90 -16.28
CA VAL A 101 3.60 2.49 -17.21
C VAL A 101 4.43 1.41 -17.91
N ALA A 102 4.95 0.43 -17.16
CA ALA A 102 5.74 -0.67 -17.72
C ALA A 102 4.95 -1.53 -18.71
N ALA A 103 3.65 -1.70 -18.50
CA ALA A 103 2.78 -2.48 -19.38
C ALA A 103 2.52 -1.83 -20.74
N ARG A 104 2.60 -0.50 -20.85
CA ARG A 104 2.27 0.26 -22.07
C ARG A 104 0.92 -0.12 -22.68
N ASP A 105 -0.08 -0.39 -21.85
CA ASP A 105 -1.40 -0.80 -22.31
C ASP A 105 -2.48 -0.01 -21.54
N LEU A 106 -3.36 0.64 -22.30
CA LEU A 106 -4.43 1.46 -21.74
C LEU A 106 -5.42 0.65 -20.91
N TRP A 107 -5.72 -0.58 -21.32
CA TRP A 107 -6.65 -1.45 -20.58
C TRP A 107 -6.10 -1.87 -19.24
N VAL A 108 -4.77 -2.08 -19.16
CA VAL A 108 -4.09 -2.31 -17.89
C VAL A 108 -4.21 -1.08 -16.99
N ALA A 109 -3.99 0.13 -17.52
CA ALA A 109 -4.14 1.36 -16.74
C ALA A 109 -5.59 1.56 -16.24
N ILE A 110 -6.59 1.30 -17.09
CA ILE A 110 -8.00 1.35 -16.71
C ILE A 110 -8.31 0.31 -15.62
N ALA A 111 -7.82 -0.92 -15.77
CA ALA A 111 -8.04 -1.99 -14.79
C ALA A 111 -7.39 -1.67 -13.43
N VAL A 112 -6.19 -1.10 -13.42
CA VAL A 112 -5.52 -0.61 -12.19
C VAL A 112 -6.36 0.47 -11.53
N LEU A 113 -6.84 1.46 -12.29
CA LEU A 113 -7.68 2.54 -11.78
C LEU A 113 -9.01 2.01 -11.21
N ALA A 114 -9.67 1.10 -11.93
CA ALA A 114 -10.90 0.45 -11.48
C ALA A 114 -10.67 -0.36 -10.20
N MET A 115 -9.62 -1.17 -10.13
CA MET A 115 -9.24 -1.90 -8.92
C MET A 115 -9.00 -0.95 -7.73
N PHE A 116 -8.30 0.16 -7.98
CA PHE A 116 -8.10 1.15 -6.94
C PHE A 116 -9.43 1.71 -6.43
N ALA A 117 -10.30 2.18 -7.33
CA ALA A 117 -11.58 2.77 -6.97
C ALA A 117 -12.49 1.77 -6.23
N LEU A 118 -12.59 0.53 -6.72
CA LEU A 118 -13.53 -0.47 -6.21
C LEU A 118 -13.05 -1.19 -4.95
N ILE A 119 -11.74 -1.35 -4.78
CA ILE A 119 -11.18 -2.14 -3.67
C ILE A 119 -10.55 -1.22 -2.62
N TYR A 120 -9.63 -0.33 -3.02
CA TYR A 120 -8.85 0.45 -2.06
C TYR A 120 -9.66 1.56 -1.41
N VAL A 121 -10.52 2.27 -2.15
CA VAL A 121 -11.31 3.36 -1.56
C VAL A 121 -12.25 2.85 -0.46
N PRO A 122 -13.03 1.77 -0.63
CA PRO A 122 -13.83 1.21 0.45
C PRO A 122 -13.00 0.70 1.63
N VAL A 123 -11.84 0.09 1.37
CA VAL A 123 -10.95 -0.42 2.43
C VAL A 123 -10.38 0.72 3.26
N ILE A 124 -9.87 1.79 2.62
CA ILE A 124 -9.36 2.98 3.30
C ILE A 124 -10.45 3.62 4.17
N ARG A 125 -11.64 3.82 3.61
CA ARG A 125 -12.79 4.38 4.37
C ARG A 125 -13.18 3.52 5.56
N GLY A 126 -13.15 2.21 5.39
CA GLY A 126 -13.43 1.24 6.47
C GLY A 126 -12.38 1.31 7.58
N GLU A 127 -11.10 1.39 7.22
CA GLU A 127 -10.00 1.53 8.17
C GLU A 127 -10.04 2.87 8.90
N GLU A 128 -10.28 3.97 8.21
CA GLU A 128 -10.43 5.29 8.82
C GLU A 128 -11.63 5.35 9.79
N THR A 129 -12.74 4.70 9.43
CA THR A 129 -13.90 4.59 10.32
C THR A 129 -13.60 3.76 11.58
N PHE A 130 -12.83 2.70 11.44
CA PHE A 130 -12.37 1.88 12.56
C PHE A 130 -11.44 2.66 13.48
N LEU A 131 -10.43 3.35 12.93
CA LEU A 131 -9.47 4.16 13.67
C LEU A 131 -10.17 5.30 14.45
N ARG A 132 -11.16 5.95 13.84
CA ARG A 132 -11.97 6.99 14.49
C ARG A 132 -12.72 6.47 15.72
N LYS A 133 -13.22 5.25 15.67
CA LYS A 133 -13.90 4.62 16.81
C LYS A 133 -12.92 4.18 17.91
N GLN A 134 -11.71 3.82 17.56
CA GLN A 134 -10.73 3.27 18.47
C GLN A 134 -9.87 4.33 19.14
N PHE A 135 -9.58 5.45 18.45
CA PHE A 135 -8.65 6.47 18.92
C PHE A 135 -9.34 7.85 18.98
N PRO A 136 -9.58 8.41 20.18
CA PRO A 136 -10.22 9.74 20.32
C PRO A 136 -9.46 10.86 19.61
N ALA A 137 -8.12 10.76 19.51
CA ALA A 137 -7.26 11.73 18.84
C ALA A 137 -7.33 11.66 17.29
N TYR A 138 -8.07 10.69 16.72
CA TYR A 138 -8.08 10.48 15.29
C TYR A 138 -8.69 11.65 14.49
N ASP A 139 -9.74 12.28 15.00
CA ASP A 139 -10.40 13.39 14.30
C ASP A 139 -9.51 14.63 14.20
N ASP A 140 -8.74 14.93 15.25
CA ASP A 140 -7.75 16.01 15.25
C ASP A 140 -6.60 15.72 14.28
N TYR A 141 -6.15 14.49 14.24
CA TYR A 141 -5.16 14.04 13.28
C TYR A 141 -5.71 14.14 11.85
N ALA A 142 -6.94 13.68 11.59
CA ALA A 142 -7.57 13.70 10.28
C ALA A 142 -7.82 15.10 9.72
N ARG A 143 -8.02 16.10 10.60
CA ARG A 143 -8.12 17.52 10.18
C ARG A 143 -6.80 18.09 9.67
N ARG A 144 -5.68 17.65 10.22
CA ARG A 144 -4.34 18.16 9.89
C ARG A 144 -3.66 17.41 8.76
N VAL A 145 -3.84 16.09 8.69
CA VAL A 145 -3.14 15.20 7.75
C VAL A 145 -4.12 14.66 6.71
N PRO A 146 -3.85 14.82 5.41
CA PRO A 146 -4.70 14.31 4.33
C PRO A 146 -4.67 12.78 4.25
N SER A 147 -5.70 12.19 3.60
CA SER A 147 -5.83 10.73 3.48
C SER A 147 -4.73 10.10 2.63
N LEU A 148 -4.50 10.61 1.41
CA LEU A 148 -3.60 9.98 0.42
C LEU A 148 -2.60 10.95 -0.21
N LEU A 149 -3.02 12.17 -0.59
CA LEU A 149 -2.13 13.11 -1.28
C LEU A 149 -1.48 14.04 -0.27
N PRO A 150 -0.14 13.99 -0.11
CA PRO A 150 0.56 14.86 0.82
C PRO A 150 0.44 16.33 0.40
N ARG A 151 0.20 17.23 1.36
CA ARG A 151 0.19 18.69 1.11
C ARG A 151 1.60 19.26 1.05
N THR A 152 2.53 18.64 1.76
CA THR A 152 3.93 19.03 1.84
C THR A 152 4.80 17.78 1.86
N LEU A 153 5.96 17.85 1.20
CA LEU A 153 6.97 16.78 1.18
C LEU A 153 8.20 17.27 1.96
N LEU A 154 8.11 17.27 3.27
CA LEU A 154 9.27 17.53 4.12
C LEU A 154 9.93 16.19 4.47
N LEU A 155 10.98 15.83 3.75
CA LEU A 155 11.71 14.55 3.91
C LEU A 155 12.41 14.40 5.28
N ARG A 156 12.44 15.46 6.09
CA ARG A 156 13.25 15.55 7.31
C ARG A 156 12.85 14.54 8.41
N GLN A 157 11.60 14.13 8.47
CA GLN A 157 11.08 13.26 9.55
C GLN A 157 10.62 11.87 9.07
N ILE A 158 10.85 11.53 7.80
CA ILE A 158 10.32 10.29 7.20
C ILE A 158 10.87 9.03 7.87
N ARG A 159 12.09 9.07 8.43
CA ARG A 159 12.76 7.92 9.06
C ARG A 159 12.61 7.86 10.58
N ASP A 160 12.04 8.88 11.21
CA ASP A 160 11.92 8.94 12.66
C ASP A 160 11.02 7.82 13.17
N GLY A 161 11.56 6.98 14.05
CA GLY A 161 10.83 5.85 14.63
C GLY A 161 10.77 4.58 13.77
N PHE A 162 11.60 4.42 12.73
CA PHE A 162 11.66 3.19 11.93
C PHE A 162 12.19 2.00 12.75
N SER A 163 11.42 0.92 12.81
CA SER A 163 11.78 -0.36 13.41
C SER A 163 11.92 -1.46 12.34
N ARG A 164 13.09 -2.08 12.30
CA ARG A 164 13.35 -3.25 11.43
C ARG A 164 12.47 -4.44 11.82
N GLU A 165 12.19 -4.59 13.10
CA GLU A 165 11.33 -5.65 13.64
C GLU A 165 9.90 -5.54 13.09
N LEU A 166 9.30 -4.34 13.14
CA LEU A 166 7.98 -4.09 12.57
C LEU A 166 7.94 -4.36 11.06
N TYR A 167 8.98 -3.99 10.32
CA TYR A 167 9.10 -4.29 8.89
C TYR A 167 9.02 -5.79 8.62
N TRP A 168 9.79 -6.61 9.37
CA TRP A 168 9.77 -8.07 9.22
C TRP A 168 8.45 -8.67 9.68
N GLN A 169 7.88 -8.19 10.78
CA GLN A 169 6.59 -8.63 11.31
C GLN A 169 5.45 -8.41 10.30
N HIS A 170 5.46 -7.28 9.58
CA HIS A 170 4.46 -6.98 8.55
C HIS A 170 4.72 -7.68 7.21
N ARG A 171 5.83 -8.41 7.08
CA ARG A 171 6.22 -9.16 5.87
C ARG A 171 6.23 -8.30 4.60
N GLU A 172 6.63 -7.03 4.70
CA GLU A 172 6.61 -6.09 3.58
C GLU A 172 7.65 -6.43 2.50
N TYR A 173 8.62 -7.29 2.78
CA TYR A 173 9.52 -7.88 1.77
C TYR A 173 8.74 -8.63 0.68
N ASN A 174 7.50 -9.11 0.95
CA ASN A 174 6.66 -9.73 -0.08
C ASN A 174 6.27 -8.73 -1.19
N ALA A 175 6.11 -7.44 -0.87
CA ALA A 175 5.85 -6.42 -1.89
C ALA A 175 7.06 -6.24 -2.81
N LEU A 176 8.27 -6.25 -2.25
CA LEU A 176 9.52 -6.19 -3.01
C LEU A 176 9.69 -7.44 -3.89
N LEU A 177 9.49 -8.63 -3.32
CA LEU A 177 9.60 -9.89 -4.07
C LEU A 177 8.58 -9.97 -5.20
N GLY A 178 7.33 -9.56 -4.95
CA GLY A 178 6.28 -9.52 -5.97
C GLY A 178 6.62 -8.53 -7.09
N ALA A 179 7.14 -7.35 -6.75
CA ALA A 179 7.58 -6.36 -7.74
C ALA A 179 8.77 -6.87 -8.57
N ALA A 180 9.75 -7.50 -7.93
CA ALA A 180 10.89 -8.09 -8.62
C ALA A 180 10.47 -9.22 -9.56
N ALA A 181 9.61 -10.12 -9.10
CA ALA A 181 9.08 -11.22 -9.92
C ALA A 181 8.30 -10.71 -11.14
N MET A 182 7.44 -9.68 -10.96
CA MET A 182 6.71 -9.08 -12.06
C MET A 182 7.64 -8.38 -13.07
N SER A 183 8.64 -7.65 -12.57
CA SER A 183 9.64 -7.01 -13.44
C SER A 183 10.46 -8.04 -14.23
N ALA A 184 10.84 -9.15 -13.61
CA ALA A 184 11.53 -10.25 -14.27
C ALA A 184 10.64 -10.92 -15.34
N ALA A 185 9.35 -11.12 -15.06
CA ALA A 185 8.39 -11.66 -16.05
C ALA A 185 8.23 -10.73 -17.26
N LEU A 186 8.17 -9.40 -17.04
CA LEU A 186 8.13 -8.43 -18.15
C LEU A 186 9.44 -8.42 -18.96
N ALA A 187 10.59 -8.50 -18.29
CA ALA A 187 11.89 -8.60 -18.96
C ALA A 187 11.99 -9.87 -19.80
N ALA A 188 11.58 -11.01 -19.26
CA ALA A 188 11.50 -12.27 -20.00
C ALA A 188 10.58 -12.15 -21.22
N LYS A 189 9.43 -11.47 -21.08
CA LYS A 189 8.51 -11.22 -22.19
C LYS A 189 9.14 -10.37 -23.29
N ILE A 190 9.92 -9.34 -22.94
CA ILE A 190 10.65 -8.54 -23.94
C ILE A 190 11.64 -9.41 -24.72
N LEU A 191 12.43 -10.22 -24.00
CA LEU A 191 13.41 -11.11 -24.62
C LEU A 191 12.76 -12.13 -25.55
N TRP A 192 11.63 -12.72 -25.12
CA TRP A 192 10.90 -13.69 -25.96
C TRP A 192 10.25 -13.09 -27.21
N TRP A 193 9.81 -11.82 -27.13
CA TRP A 193 9.11 -11.18 -28.25
C TRP A 193 10.03 -10.58 -29.29
N HIS A 194 11.30 -10.32 -28.95
CA HIS A 194 12.33 -9.74 -29.80
C HIS A 194 13.47 -10.71 -30.19
N GLY A 195 13.41 -11.96 -29.76
CA GLY A 195 14.26 -13.06 -30.23
C GLY A 195 13.51 -13.96 -31.22
#